data_58bc24196eb60114b7d3fc473b0dc171
#
_entry.id   58bc24196eb60114b7d3fc473b0dc171
#
_cell.length_a   1.000
_cell.length_b   1.000
_cell.length_c   1.000
_cell.angle_alpha   90.00
_cell.angle_beta   90.00
_cell.angle_gamma   90.00
#
_symmetry.space_group_name_H-M   'P 1'
#
loop_
_entity.id
_entity.type
_entity.pdbx_description
1 polymer ?
#
loop_
_entity_poly.entity_id
_entity_poly.type
_entity_poly.pdbx_seq_one_letter_code
_entity_poly.pdbx_strand_id
1 'polypeptide(L)'
;VKDIVKKNKVHTVCEEANCPNLSECWSKKHATFMIMGDTCTRACTFCNVKTGKPNYLDPFEPERVANSVRELGLTHVVITSVNRDDLKDNGLSHFLNTIKAIRQQSPQTTIEILTPDFMKNSSAANFISKSAPDVFNHNLETVPRLYNEVRPGARYFTSLKLLNDIKSYNPKIFTKSGLMVGLGESKDEIIQVMDDLRAADVDFLTIGQYLQLSLIHI
;
A
#
# COMPACT_ATOMS: atom_id res chain seq x y z
N VAL A 1 9.70 17.61 -8.00
CA VAL A 1 8.66 16.57 -7.75
C VAL A 1 7.29 17.22 -7.71
N LYS A 2 7.06 18.20 -6.81
CA LYS A 2 5.73 18.82 -6.59
C LYS A 2 5.06 19.34 -7.88
N ASP A 3 5.81 19.99 -8.76
CA ASP A 3 5.28 20.53 -10.02
C ASP A 3 4.84 19.42 -10.99
N ILE A 4 5.57 18.31 -11.03
CA ILE A 4 5.25 17.14 -11.87
C ILE A 4 4.00 16.44 -11.33
N VAL A 5 3.89 16.25 -10.01
CA VAL A 5 2.73 15.68 -9.35
C VAL A 5 1.47 16.50 -9.67
N LYS A 6 1.54 17.82 -9.51
CA LYS A 6 0.44 18.75 -9.85
C LYS A 6 0.09 18.75 -11.34
N LYS A 7 1.10 18.84 -12.22
CA LYS A 7 0.93 18.84 -13.67
C LYS A 7 0.19 17.59 -14.14
N ASN A 8 0.58 16.42 -13.62
CA ASN A 8 0.00 15.15 -13.98
C ASN A 8 -1.29 14.81 -13.20
N LYS A 9 -1.73 15.67 -12.27
CA LYS A 9 -2.94 15.46 -11.44
C LYS A 9 -2.96 14.09 -10.77
N VAL A 10 -1.85 13.73 -10.12
CA VAL A 10 -1.69 12.50 -9.34
C VAL A 10 -1.56 12.83 -7.86
N HIS A 11 -1.91 11.89 -6.98
CA HIS A 11 -1.80 12.03 -5.54
C HIS A 11 -0.55 11.34 -5.01
N THR A 12 0.02 11.86 -3.93
CA THR A 12 1.11 11.20 -3.20
C THR A 12 0.73 11.05 -1.73
N VAL A 13 1.04 9.90 -1.15
CA VAL A 13 0.91 9.70 0.31
C VAL A 13 1.72 10.72 1.10
N CYS A 14 2.85 11.15 0.52
CA CYS A 14 3.72 12.13 1.14
C CYS A 14 3.01 13.47 1.42
N GLU A 15 2.10 13.89 0.54
CA GLU A 15 1.28 15.09 0.73
C GLU A 15 0.02 14.80 1.54
N GLU A 16 -0.74 13.76 1.17
CA GLU A 16 -2.04 13.45 1.79
C GLU A 16 -1.93 13.04 3.27
N ALA A 17 -0.86 12.31 3.62
CA ALA A 17 -0.60 11.89 5.01
C ALA A 17 0.30 12.85 5.80
N ASN A 18 0.64 14.04 5.27
CA ASN A 18 1.56 15.00 5.90
C ASN A 18 2.86 14.35 6.40
N CYS A 19 3.49 13.53 5.54
CA CYS A 19 4.65 12.74 5.92
C CYS A 19 5.85 13.64 6.31
N PRO A 20 6.45 13.47 7.50
CA PRO A 20 7.57 14.28 7.95
C PRO A 20 8.84 14.09 7.10
N ASN A 21 8.97 12.97 6.39
CA ASN A 21 10.13 12.62 5.58
C ASN A 21 10.02 13.07 4.12
N LEU A 22 8.97 13.81 3.75
CA LEU A 22 8.69 14.23 2.37
C LEU A 22 9.91 14.87 1.70
N SER A 23 10.54 15.83 2.35
CA SER A 23 11.67 16.58 1.77
C SER A 23 12.88 15.68 1.50
N GLU A 24 13.18 14.74 2.39
CA GLU A 24 14.28 13.79 2.22
C GLU A 24 13.99 12.79 1.08
N CYS A 25 12.82 12.18 1.08
CA CYS A 25 12.44 11.22 0.05
C CYS A 25 12.45 11.85 -1.35
N TRP A 26 11.90 13.06 -1.47
CA TRP A 26 11.82 13.73 -2.76
C TRP A 26 13.19 14.22 -3.27
N SER A 27 14.11 14.59 -2.37
CA SER A 27 15.50 14.91 -2.76
C SER A 27 16.23 13.68 -3.31
N LYS A 28 15.91 12.49 -2.81
CA LYS A 28 16.45 11.21 -3.26
C LYS A 28 15.69 10.60 -4.47
N LYS A 29 14.72 11.33 -5.06
CA LYS A 29 13.87 10.85 -6.16
C LYS A 29 13.06 9.59 -5.79
N HIS A 30 12.63 9.49 -4.55
CA HIS A 30 11.68 8.47 -4.10
C HIS A 30 10.30 9.11 -3.96
N ALA A 31 9.28 8.47 -4.49
CA ALA A 31 7.90 8.92 -4.35
C ALA A 31 6.96 7.72 -4.13
N THR A 32 5.96 7.94 -3.28
CA THR A 32 4.87 6.99 -3.07
C THR A 32 3.61 7.60 -3.65
N PHE A 33 3.14 7.08 -4.77
CA PHE A 33 1.89 7.50 -5.38
C PHE A 33 0.71 6.81 -4.74
N MET A 34 -0.36 7.58 -4.50
CA MET A 34 -1.63 7.07 -4.02
C MET A 34 -2.64 7.10 -5.17
N ILE A 35 -3.12 5.94 -5.56
CA ILE A 35 -4.08 5.76 -6.65
C ILE A 35 -5.50 5.58 -6.13
N MET A 36 -6.49 5.73 -7.05
CA MET A 36 -7.93 5.58 -6.79
C MET A 36 -8.55 6.71 -5.97
N GLY A 37 -7.89 7.88 -5.97
CA GLY A 37 -8.38 9.09 -5.31
C GLY A 37 -7.90 9.27 -3.88
N ASP A 38 -8.54 10.20 -3.16
CA ASP A 38 -8.16 10.70 -1.83
C ASP A 38 -9.13 10.26 -0.72
N THR A 39 -10.16 9.50 -1.03
CA THR A 39 -11.22 9.12 -0.09
C THR A 39 -11.28 7.61 0.05
N CYS A 40 -11.14 7.11 1.29
CA CYS A 40 -11.10 5.70 1.65
C CYS A 40 -12.48 5.20 2.11
N THR A 41 -12.83 3.95 1.79
CA THR A 41 -14.05 3.30 2.28
C THR A 41 -13.92 2.78 3.71
N ARG A 42 -12.71 2.76 4.29
CA ARG A 42 -12.43 2.28 5.66
C ARG A 42 -11.88 3.38 6.55
N ALA A 43 -12.13 3.25 7.85
CA ALA A 43 -11.74 4.20 8.89
C ALA A 43 -10.72 3.59 9.87
N CYS A 44 -9.50 3.33 9.40
CA CYS A 44 -8.42 2.87 10.26
C CYS A 44 -7.99 4.00 11.21
N THR A 45 -7.87 3.71 12.51
CA THR A 45 -7.69 4.74 13.54
C THR A 45 -6.33 5.47 13.48
N PHE A 46 -5.35 4.86 12.84
CA PHE A 46 -4.01 5.45 12.63
C PHE A 46 -3.89 6.30 11.37
N CYS A 47 -4.89 6.25 10.47
CA CYS A 47 -4.78 6.81 9.13
C CYS A 47 -5.42 8.19 9.06
N ASN A 48 -4.71 9.15 8.45
CA ASN A 48 -5.21 10.52 8.25
C ASN A 48 -5.88 10.74 6.89
N VAL A 49 -6.08 9.69 6.10
CA VAL A 49 -6.77 9.78 4.81
C VAL A 49 -8.27 9.94 5.04
N LYS A 50 -8.89 10.82 4.27
CA LYS A 50 -10.32 11.10 4.34
C LYS A 50 -11.15 9.83 4.17
N THR A 51 -12.10 9.62 5.07
CA THR A 51 -13.04 8.49 5.00
C THR A 51 -14.39 8.94 4.42
N GLY A 52 -14.98 8.12 3.56
CA GLY A 52 -16.28 8.43 2.99
C GLY A 52 -16.60 7.64 1.73
N LYS A 53 -17.50 8.19 0.92
CA LYS A 53 -17.85 7.64 -0.39
C LYS A 53 -16.88 8.18 -1.44
N PRO A 54 -16.02 7.32 -2.04
CA PRO A 54 -15.09 7.75 -3.07
C PRO A 54 -15.78 8.17 -4.37
N ASN A 55 -15.09 8.98 -5.14
CA ASN A 55 -15.49 9.34 -6.50
C ASN A 55 -15.33 8.16 -7.47
N TYR A 56 -15.86 8.28 -8.69
CA TYR A 56 -15.61 7.32 -9.77
C TYR A 56 -14.11 7.21 -10.05
N LEU A 57 -13.66 5.98 -10.42
CA LEU A 57 -12.30 5.78 -10.86
C LEU A 57 -12.02 6.56 -12.14
N ASP A 58 -10.87 7.20 -12.18
CA ASP A 58 -10.36 7.81 -13.39
C ASP A 58 -9.58 6.76 -14.23
N PRO A 59 -10.08 6.37 -15.39
CA PRO A 59 -9.44 5.36 -16.22
C PRO A 59 -8.06 5.79 -16.76
N PHE A 60 -7.76 7.09 -16.76
CA PHE A 60 -6.49 7.66 -17.22
C PHE A 60 -5.45 7.83 -16.10
N GLU A 61 -5.79 7.58 -14.84
CA GLU A 61 -4.86 7.70 -13.71
C GLU A 61 -3.63 6.80 -13.87
N PRO A 62 -3.73 5.51 -14.28
CA PRO A 62 -2.56 4.66 -14.50
C PRO A 62 -1.52 5.26 -15.45
N GLU A 63 -1.96 5.87 -16.54
CA GLU A 63 -1.06 6.51 -17.49
C GLU A 63 -0.42 7.78 -16.93
N ARG A 64 -1.17 8.59 -16.17
CA ARG A 64 -0.62 9.79 -15.53
C ARG A 64 0.40 9.45 -14.46
N VAL A 65 0.18 8.39 -13.69
CA VAL A 65 1.18 7.87 -12.74
C VAL A 65 2.44 7.43 -13.48
N ALA A 66 2.30 6.64 -14.55
CA ALA A 66 3.45 6.19 -15.35
C ALA A 66 4.23 7.37 -15.97
N ASN A 67 3.52 8.40 -16.47
CA ASN A 67 4.15 9.63 -16.94
C ASN A 67 4.95 10.34 -15.85
N SER A 68 4.40 10.41 -14.62
CA SER A 68 5.07 11.01 -13.47
C SER A 68 6.34 10.24 -13.10
N VAL A 69 6.29 8.91 -13.07
CA VAL A 69 7.44 8.03 -12.82
C VAL A 69 8.56 8.29 -13.83
N ARG A 70 8.21 8.37 -15.11
CA ARG A 70 9.15 8.65 -16.18
C ARG A 70 9.74 10.06 -16.11
N GLU A 71 8.90 11.10 -15.93
CA GLU A 71 9.34 12.49 -15.86
C GLU A 71 10.25 12.75 -14.65
N LEU A 72 10.02 12.05 -13.54
CA LEU A 72 10.85 12.11 -12.33
C LEU A 72 12.14 11.29 -12.45
N GLY A 73 12.23 10.39 -13.43
CA GLY A 73 13.36 9.48 -13.58
C GLY A 73 13.54 8.57 -12.37
N LEU A 74 12.43 8.03 -11.83
CA LEU A 74 12.48 7.19 -10.65
C LEU A 74 13.11 5.83 -10.96
N THR A 75 14.03 5.39 -10.12
CA THR A 75 14.60 4.04 -10.17
C THR A 75 13.77 3.04 -9.38
N HIS A 76 13.02 3.53 -8.39
CA HIS A 76 12.09 2.77 -7.58
C HIS A 76 10.83 3.60 -7.31
N VAL A 77 9.66 2.98 -7.44
CA VAL A 77 8.38 3.62 -7.17
C VAL A 77 7.53 2.75 -6.27
N VAL A 78 6.89 3.37 -5.29
CA VAL A 78 5.85 2.72 -4.47
C VAL A 78 4.49 3.20 -4.93
N ILE A 79 3.60 2.26 -5.23
CA ILE A 79 2.20 2.51 -5.58
C ILE A 79 1.33 2.00 -4.45
N THR A 80 0.57 2.87 -3.84
CA THR A 80 -0.43 2.50 -2.83
C THR A 80 -1.81 3.04 -3.20
N SER A 81 -2.82 2.72 -2.43
CA SER A 81 -4.18 3.18 -2.68
C SER A 81 -4.97 3.41 -1.39
N VAL A 82 -6.06 4.14 -1.53
CA VAL A 82 -7.18 4.05 -0.59
C VAL A 82 -7.89 2.70 -0.71
N ASN A 83 -8.61 2.25 0.32
CA ASN A 83 -9.50 1.09 0.18
C ASN A 83 -10.71 1.47 -0.68
N ARG A 84 -11.09 0.58 -1.58
CA ARG A 84 -12.20 0.71 -2.51
C ARG A 84 -13.14 -0.50 -2.42
N ASP A 85 -13.66 -0.75 -1.22
CA ASP A 85 -14.63 -1.85 -0.97
C ASP A 85 -15.96 -1.65 -1.71
N ASP A 86 -16.19 -0.46 -2.27
CA ASP A 86 -17.29 -0.10 -3.15
C ASP A 86 -17.14 -0.70 -4.56
N LEU A 87 -15.93 -1.04 -4.99
CA LEU A 87 -15.66 -1.63 -6.29
C LEU A 87 -15.79 -3.15 -6.27
N LYS A 88 -16.25 -3.73 -7.38
CA LYS A 88 -16.48 -5.16 -7.52
C LYS A 88 -15.20 -6.00 -7.29
N ASP A 89 -14.05 -5.49 -7.71
CA ASP A 89 -12.74 -6.13 -7.61
C ASP A 89 -11.83 -5.51 -6.54
N ASN A 90 -12.38 -4.62 -5.70
CA ASN A 90 -11.66 -3.86 -4.67
C ASN A 90 -10.47 -3.04 -5.22
N GLY A 91 -10.52 -2.63 -6.50
CA GLY A 91 -9.48 -1.85 -7.16
C GLY A 91 -8.33 -2.67 -7.74
N LEU A 92 -8.41 -3.98 -7.76
CA LEU A 92 -7.37 -4.86 -8.30
C LEU A 92 -6.97 -4.48 -9.72
N SER A 93 -7.95 -4.38 -10.64
CA SER A 93 -7.69 -4.04 -12.05
C SER A 93 -6.94 -2.71 -12.22
N HIS A 94 -7.19 -1.76 -11.33
CA HIS A 94 -6.53 -0.47 -11.37
C HIS A 94 -5.04 -0.58 -11.00
N PHE A 95 -4.68 -1.38 -10.00
CA PHE A 95 -3.28 -1.72 -9.69
C PHE A 95 -2.60 -2.39 -10.88
N LEU A 96 -3.23 -3.40 -11.49
CA LEU A 96 -2.67 -4.14 -12.62
C LEU A 96 -2.41 -3.21 -13.82
N ASN A 97 -3.34 -2.31 -14.12
CA ASN A 97 -3.19 -1.32 -15.19
C ASN A 97 -2.06 -0.33 -14.88
N THR A 98 -1.91 0.09 -13.62
CA THR A 98 -0.83 0.99 -13.20
C THR A 98 0.54 0.31 -13.35
N ILE A 99 0.69 -0.93 -12.89
CA ILE A 99 1.93 -1.71 -13.08
C ILE A 99 2.26 -1.81 -14.58
N LYS A 100 1.27 -2.18 -15.40
CA LYS A 100 1.44 -2.31 -16.84
C LYS A 100 1.90 -1.00 -17.48
N ALA A 101 1.25 0.12 -17.16
CA ALA A 101 1.60 1.43 -17.71
C ALA A 101 3.02 1.87 -17.31
N ILE A 102 3.43 1.64 -16.06
CA ILE A 102 4.79 1.94 -15.60
C ILE A 102 5.81 1.06 -16.33
N ARG A 103 5.59 -0.25 -16.43
CA ARG A 103 6.49 -1.16 -17.18
C ARG A 103 6.67 -0.75 -18.64
N GLN A 104 5.62 -0.27 -19.29
CA GLN A 104 5.68 0.21 -20.68
C GLN A 104 6.51 1.48 -20.84
N GLN A 105 6.42 2.42 -19.90
CA GLN A 105 7.08 3.73 -20.01
C GLN A 105 8.44 3.79 -19.33
N SER A 106 8.66 2.96 -18.30
CA SER A 106 9.87 2.94 -17.46
C SER A 106 10.24 1.50 -17.09
N PRO A 107 10.67 0.67 -18.05
CA PRO A 107 10.87 -0.77 -17.86
C PRO A 107 11.94 -1.13 -16.82
N GLN A 108 12.87 -0.20 -16.53
CA GLN A 108 13.94 -0.40 -15.55
C GLN A 108 13.57 0.04 -14.12
N THR A 109 12.40 0.67 -13.95
CA THR A 109 11.94 1.11 -12.63
C THR A 109 11.46 -0.09 -11.82
N THR A 110 12.00 -0.26 -10.62
CA THR A 110 11.51 -1.23 -9.64
C THR A 110 10.14 -0.78 -9.11
N ILE A 111 9.15 -1.67 -9.11
CA ILE A 111 7.78 -1.38 -8.70
C ILE A 111 7.47 -2.11 -7.40
N GLU A 112 7.23 -1.37 -6.33
CA GLU A 112 6.61 -1.86 -5.10
C GLU A 112 5.12 -1.48 -5.12
N ILE A 113 4.24 -2.41 -4.79
CA ILE A 113 2.82 -2.11 -4.55
C ILE A 113 2.47 -2.34 -3.09
N LEU A 114 1.88 -1.34 -2.43
CA LEU A 114 1.31 -1.46 -1.10
C LEU A 114 -0.22 -1.52 -1.23
N THR A 115 -0.79 -2.70 -1.03
CA THR A 115 -2.18 -2.99 -1.38
C THR A 115 -3.09 -3.13 -0.16
N PRO A 116 -4.42 -2.95 -0.33
CA PRO A 116 -5.41 -3.46 0.62
C PRO A 116 -5.43 -5.00 0.61
N ASP A 117 -6.26 -5.58 1.49
CA ASP A 117 -6.40 -7.02 1.64
C ASP A 117 -7.26 -7.71 0.56
N PHE A 118 -7.91 -6.95 -0.33
CA PHE A 118 -8.81 -7.44 -1.37
C PHE A 118 -9.85 -8.48 -0.88
N MET A 119 -10.39 -8.32 0.33
CA MET A 119 -11.18 -9.30 1.08
C MET A 119 -12.22 -10.10 0.28
N LYS A 120 -12.79 -9.48 -0.76
CA LYS A 120 -13.84 -10.10 -1.58
C LYS A 120 -13.31 -10.77 -2.83
N ASN A 121 -12.00 -10.72 -3.07
CA ASN A 121 -11.40 -11.20 -4.31
C ASN A 121 -10.32 -12.25 -4.05
N SER A 122 -10.74 -13.51 -3.96
CA SER A 122 -9.83 -14.64 -3.76
C SER A 122 -8.80 -14.86 -4.89
N SER A 123 -9.03 -14.25 -6.05
CA SER A 123 -8.12 -14.35 -7.20
C SER A 123 -7.05 -13.26 -7.22
N ALA A 124 -7.10 -12.28 -6.30
CA ALA A 124 -6.21 -11.11 -6.32
C ALA A 124 -4.72 -11.53 -6.31
N ALA A 125 -4.33 -12.44 -5.41
CA ALA A 125 -2.96 -12.91 -5.32
C ALA A 125 -2.44 -13.51 -6.64
N ASN A 126 -3.26 -14.32 -7.33
CA ASN A 126 -2.90 -14.92 -8.61
C ASN A 126 -2.70 -13.87 -9.71
N PHE A 127 -3.60 -12.89 -9.83
CA PHE A 127 -3.47 -11.83 -10.83
C PHE A 127 -2.27 -10.91 -10.57
N ILE A 128 -2.04 -10.54 -9.32
CA ILE A 128 -0.88 -9.73 -8.92
C ILE A 128 0.41 -10.49 -9.22
N SER A 129 0.49 -11.77 -8.86
CA SER A 129 1.67 -12.60 -9.10
C SER A 129 2.00 -12.74 -10.59
N LYS A 130 0.99 -12.74 -11.47
CA LYS A 130 1.17 -12.72 -12.93
C LYS A 130 1.63 -11.36 -13.46
N SER A 131 1.22 -10.26 -12.84
CA SER A 131 1.69 -8.92 -13.21
C SER A 131 3.11 -8.63 -12.75
N ALA A 132 3.62 -9.46 -11.85
CA ALA A 132 5.00 -9.48 -11.37
C ALA A 132 5.55 -8.10 -10.94
N PRO A 133 4.97 -7.44 -9.92
CA PRO A 133 5.67 -6.35 -9.26
C PRO A 133 6.97 -6.89 -8.65
N ASP A 134 7.96 -6.04 -8.47
CA ASP A 134 9.22 -6.48 -7.83
C ASP A 134 9.03 -6.71 -6.34
N VAL A 135 8.20 -5.87 -5.68
CA VAL A 135 7.86 -5.99 -4.27
C VAL A 135 6.34 -5.93 -4.10
N PHE A 136 5.79 -6.90 -3.40
CA PHE A 136 4.42 -6.90 -2.91
C PHE A 136 4.41 -6.58 -1.43
N ASN A 137 3.82 -5.46 -1.07
CA ASN A 137 3.69 -5.00 0.31
C ASN A 137 2.21 -5.03 0.75
N HIS A 138 1.97 -5.62 1.91
CA HIS A 138 0.70 -5.54 2.62
C HIS A 138 0.97 -5.47 4.12
N ASN A 139 0.72 -4.32 4.71
CA ASN A 139 0.99 -4.09 6.12
C ASN A 139 -0.05 -4.80 7.01
N LEU A 140 0.43 -5.47 8.06
CA LEU A 140 -0.41 -5.97 9.14
C LEU A 140 -0.85 -4.83 10.08
N GLU A 141 -0.04 -3.79 10.21
CA GLU A 141 -0.21 -2.55 10.98
C GLU A 141 -0.15 -2.75 12.50
N THR A 142 -0.79 -3.79 13.04
CA THR A 142 -0.83 -4.07 14.48
C THR A 142 -0.97 -5.57 14.79
N VAL A 143 -0.97 -5.92 16.07
CA VAL A 143 -1.13 -7.29 16.57
C VAL A 143 -2.59 -7.77 16.51
N PRO A 144 -2.86 -9.10 16.45
CA PRO A 144 -4.21 -9.64 16.27
C PRO A 144 -5.27 -9.10 17.25
N ARG A 145 -4.91 -8.94 18.55
CA ARG A 145 -5.81 -8.45 19.59
C ARG A 145 -6.36 -7.05 19.30
N LEU A 146 -5.53 -6.18 18.71
CA LEU A 146 -5.86 -4.79 18.44
C LEU A 146 -6.53 -4.56 17.06
N TYR A 147 -6.68 -5.61 16.25
CA TYR A 147 -7.15 -5.45 14.86
C TYR A 147 -8.51 -4.76 14.74
N ASN A 148 -9.47 -5.12 15.61
CA ASN A 148 -10.82 -4.55 15.55
C ASN A 148 -10.85 -3.05 15.88
N GLU A 149 -9.96 -2.60 16.76
CA GLU A 149 -9.87 -1.19 17.19
C GLU A 149 -9.05 -0.36 16.22
N VAL A 150 -7.91 -0.88 15.79
CA VAL A 150 -6.91 -0.15 14.99
C VAL A 150 -7.23 -0.21 13.50
N ARG A 151 -7.74 -1.35 13.03
CA ARG A 151 -7.96 -1.63 11.60
C ARG A 151 -9.34 -2.26 11.36
N PRO A 152 -10.42 -1.54 11.68
CA PRO A 152 -11.78 -2.06 11.52
C PRO A 152 -12.04 -2.43 10.05
N GLY A 153 -12.69 -3.59 9.84
CA GLY A 153 -12.97 -4.13 8.51
C GLY A 153 -11.87 -5.01 7.90
N ALA A 154 -10.65 -5.03 8.46
CA ALA A 154 -9.60 -5.97 8.08
C ALA A 154 -9.60 -7.25 8.94
N ARG A 155 -8.88 -8.28 8.50
CA ARG A 155 -8.72 -9.55 9.22
C ARG A 155 -7.25 -9.97 9.19
N TYR A 156 -6.66 -10.22 10.35
CA TYR A 156 -5.25 -10.55 10.52
C TYR A 156 -4.83 -11.76 9.67
N PHE A 157 -5.52 -12.89 9.80
CA PHE A 157 -5.17 -14.10 9.05
C PHE A 157 -5.45 -13.99 7.55
N THR A 158 -6.40 -13.14 7.12
CA THR A 158 -6.61 -12.85 5.69
C THR A 158 -5.42 -12.08 5.13
N SER A 159 -4.87 -11.14 5.88
CA SER A 159 -3.68 -10.38 5.49
C SER A 159 -2.44 -11.27 5.39
N LEU A 160 -2.21 -12.15 6.37
CA LEU A 160 -1.12 -13.15 6.32
C LEU A 160 -1.27 -14.09 5.13
N LYS A 161 -2.49 -14.60 4.92
CA LYS A 161 -2.77 -15.50 3.78
C LYS A 161 -2.49 -14.83 2.45
N LEU A 162 -2.84 -13.56 2.27
CA LEU A 162 -2.57 -12.82 1.04
C LEU A 162 -1.06 -12.75 0.74
N LEU A 163 -0.23 -12.46 1.75
CA LEU A 163 1.24 -12.43 1.62
C LEU A 163 1.79 -13.82 1.23
N ASN A 164 1.33 -14.87 1.92
CA ASN A 164 1.75 -16.24 1.64
C ASN A 164 1.29 -16.71 0.25
N ASP A 165 0.06 -16.39 -0.18
CA ASP A 165 -0.46 -16.75 -1.50
C ASP A 165 0.38 -16.08 -2.62
N ILE A 166 0.78 -14.81 -2.48
CA ILE A 166 1.66 -14.12 -3.43
C ILE A 166 2.98 -14.89 -3.56
N LYS A 167 3.61 -15.21 -2.44
CA LYS A 167 4.90 -15.93 -2.42
C LYS A 167 4.78 -17.33 -3.04
N SER A 168 3.68 -18.02 -2.76
CA SER A 168 3.39 -19.34 -3.31
C SER A 168 3.16 -19.32 -4.83
N TYR A 169 2.47 -18.29 -5.36
CA TYR A 169 2.23 -18.18 -6.81
C TYR A 169 3.46 -17.70 -7.58
N ASN A 170 4.28 -16.82 -6.98
CA ASN A 170 5.50 -16.32 -7.61
C ASN A 170 6.62 -16.05 -6.59
N PRO A 171 7.49 -17.03 -6.30
CA PRO A 171 8.57 -16.90 -5.34
C PRO A 171 9.60 -15.82 -5.64
N LYS A 172 9.61 -15.28 -6.86
CA LYS A 172 10.53 -14.19 -7.28
C LYS A 172 10.09 -12.82 -6.79
N ILE A 173 8.82 -12.65 -6.43
CA ILE A 173 8.32 -11.41 -5.86
C ILE A 173 8.80 -11.32 -4.42
N PHE A 174 9.45 -10.22 -4.06
CA PHE A 174 9.73 -9.94 -2.66
C PHE A 174 8.43 -9.56 -1.94
N THR A 175 8.17 -10.19 -0.80
CA THR A 175 7.02 -9.86 0.05
C THR A 175 7.46 -9.01 1.22
N LYS A 176 6.64 -8.01 1.55
CA LYS A 176 6.94 -7.04 2.60
C LYS A 176 5.70 -6.78 3.45
N SER A 177 5.92 -6.53 4.75
CA SER A 177 4.87 -6.11 5.67
C SER A 177 5.38 -5.01 6.61
N GLY A 178 4.46 -4.36 7.30
CA GLY A 178 4.75 -3.31 8.26
C GLY A 178 3.91 -3.44 9.54
N LEU A 179 4.52 -3.05 10.66
CA LEU A 179 3.89 -2.89 11.95
C LEU A 179 4.17 -1.50 12.51
N MET A 180 3.16 -0.92 13.16
CA MET A 180 3.33 0.21 14.06
C MET A 180 3.39 -0.31 15.49
N VAL A 181 4.25 0.29 16.31
CA VAL A 181 4.37 0.01 17.75
C VAL A 181 4.02 1.24 18.56
N GLY A 182 3.41 1.04 19.74
CA GLY A 182 2.92 2.10 20.61
C GLY A 182 1.40 2.27 20.62
N LEU A 183 0.67 1.23 20.12
CA LEU A 183 -0.79 1.17 20.12
C LEU A 183 -1.37 0.37 21.33
N GLY A 184 -0.49 -0.12 22.22
CA GLY A 184 -0.88 -0.92 23.39
C GLY A 184 -0.58 -2.42 23.26
N GLU A 185 0.20 -2.81 22.27
CA GLU A 185 0.71 -4.17 22.11
C GLU A 185 1.81 -4.48 23.13
N SER A 186 1.96 -5.76 23.48
CA SER A 186 3.08 -6.24 24.26
C SER A 186 4.25 -6.68 23.36
N LYS A 187 5.44 -6.80 23.96
CA LYS A 187 6.62 -7.30 23.24
C LYS A 187 6.41 -8.72 22.70
N ASP A 188 5.77 -9.58 23.50
CA ASP A 188 5.52 -10.97 23.11
C ASP A 188 4.53 -11.06 21.95
N GLU A 189 3.52 -10.18 21.89
CA GLU A 189 2.61 -10.09 20.75
C GLU A 189 3.33 -9.67 19.47
N ILE A 190 4.29 -8.74 19.55
CA ILE A 190 5.10 -8.34 18.39
C ILE A 190 5.98 -9.48 17.90
N ILE A 191 6.63 -10.22 18.83
CA ILE A 191 7.44 -11.39 18.49
C ILE A 191 6.57 -12.45 17.79
N GLN A 192 5.36 -12.71 18.31
CA GLN A 192 4.43 -13.64 17.67
C GLN A 192 4.07 -13.21 16.23
N VAL A 193 3.83 -11.93 15.99
CA VAL A 193 3.58 -11.41 14.63
C VAL A 193 4.81 -11.61 13.73
N MET A 194 6.02 -11.46 14.25
CA MET A 194 7.25 -11.72 13.49
C MET A 194 7.36 -13.19 13.10
N ASP A 195 7.00 -14.11 14.02
CA ASP A 195 6.99 -15.56 13.75
C ASP A 195 5.92 -15.92 12.72
N ASP A 196 4.71 -15.33 12.82
CA ASP A 196 3.63 -15.51 11.86
C ASP A 196 4.03 -15.04 10.46
N LEU A 197 4.69 -13.88 10.35
CA LEU A 197 5.20 -13.36 9.07
C LEU A 197 6.29 -14.25 8.49
N ARG A 198 7.18 -14.79 9.31
CA ARG A 198 8.18 -15.75 8.88
C ARG A 198 7.55 -17.06 8.40
N ALA A 199 6.53 -17.55 9.11
CA ALA A 199 5.76 -18.73 8.69
C ALA A 199 5.00 -18.50 7.38
N ALA A 200 4.62 -17.26 7.07
CA ALA A 200 4.00 -16.84 5.81
C ALA A 200 5.03 -16.57 4.70
N ASP A 201 6.33 -16.83 4.92
CA ASP A 201 7.44 -16.62 3.98
C ASP A 201 7.61 -15.18 3.52
N VAL A 202 7.46 -14.22 4.47
CA VAL A 202 7.62 -12.79 4.20
C VAL A 202 9.09 -12.40 4.27
N ASP A 203 9.60 -11.74 3.22
CA ASP A 203 11.01 -11.38 3.08
C ASP A 203 11.42 -10.17 3.93
N PHE A 204 10.55 -9.15 4.05
CA PHE A 204 10.87 -7.88 4.72
C PHE A 204 9.80 -7.48 5.72
N LEU A 205 10.22 -7.01 6.87
CA LEU A 205 9.36 -6.37 7.86
C LEU A 205 9.91 -4.99 8.23
N THR A 206 9.04 -3.98 8.18
CA THR A 206 9.31 -2.65 8.72
C THR A 206 8.56 -2.50 10.05
N ILE A 207 9.25 -2.11 11.11
CA ILE A 207 8.64 -1.75 12.40
C ILE A 207 8.86 -0.26 12.63
N GLY A 208 7.79 0.51 12.76
CA GLY A 208 7.83 1.94 13.00
C GLY A 208 7.06 2.32 14.24
N GLN A 209 7.43 3.45 14.87
CA GLN A 209 6.66 4.01 15.97
C GLN A 209 5.36 4.61 15.45
N TYR A 210 4.25 4.33 16.13
CA TYR A 210 2.99 5.04 15.88
C TYR A 210 3.15 6.52 16.26
N LEU A 211 2.83 7.39 15.32
CA LEU A 211 2.75 8.83 15.53
C LEU A 211 1.31 9.26 15.24
N GLN A 212 0.65 9.82 16.26
CA GLN A 212 -0.70 10.34 16.10
C GLN A 212 -0.69 11.56 15.16
N LEU A 213 -1.31 11.43 14.00
CA LEU A 213 -1.33 12.45 12.96
C LEU A 213 -2.47 13.46 13.14
N SER A 214 -3.50 13.13 13.95
CA SER A 214 -4.68 13.96 14.18
C SER A 214 -5.28 13.69 15.56
N LEU A 215 -5.83 14.72 16.21
CA LEU A 215 -6.58 14.60 17.47
C LEU A 215 -7.99 14.02 17.28
N ILE A 216 -8.45 13.86 16.04
CA ILE A 216 -9.81 13.39 15.72
C ILE A 216 -9.97 11.87 15.97
N HIS A 217 -8.87 11.14 16.04
CA HIS A 217 -8.85 9.68 16.16
C HIS A 217 -8.52 9.18 17.58
N ILE A 218 -8.77 9.99 18.60
CA ILE A 218 -8.67 9.57 20.01
C ILE A 218 -9.98 8.90 20.44
#